data_abc1349782ae4ca4bec64dcdcc4d0836
#
_entry.id   abc1349782ae4ca4bec64dcdcc4d0836
#
_cell.length_a   1.000
_cell.length_b   1.000
_cell.length_c   1.000
_cell.angle_alpha   90.00
_cell.angle_beta   90.00
_cell.angle_gamma   90.00
#
_symmetry.space_group_name_H-M   'P 1'
#
loop_
_entity.id
_entity.type
_entity.pdbx_description
1 polymer ?
#
loop_
_entity_poly.entity_id
_entity_poly.type
_entity_poly.pdbx_seq_one_letter_code
_entity_poly.pdbx_strand_id
1 'polypeptide(L)'
;MSSSPDEILSSLAALQGPPSTSSGCEGGVPFVTVTYAQSIDGSISARRGTPLLLSCEASMRMTHGLRVAHDAILVGIGTILADNPSLTARLVEGRNPQPVVIDADLRTPLGCKLLADDACVRPIVCARAPAADGDDSSAWLARRRALEAAGATVLECGARGATRIDLRDALRLLGARGIRSVMVEGGAAILTSLSQPAMRDVLGALVVTVAPIFVGGLRAIGELLPPAHDGAAGTSYAKLDVLKLALLGDDIVFLAAPRRALRSSAS
;
A
#
# COMPACT_ATOMS: atom_id res chain seq x y z
N MET A 1 -18.58 -21.37 11.56
CA MET A 1 -17.81 -20.78 12.67
C MET A 1 -17.24 -19.46 12.15
N SER A 2 -17.58 -18.33 12.78
CA SER A 2 -17.03 -17.03 12.40
C SER A 2 -15.63 -16.89 13.00
N SER A 3 -14.65 -16.47 12.17
CA SER A 3 -13.29 -16.19 12.62
C SER A 3 -13.21 -14.80 13.28
N SER A 4 -12.15 -14.57 14.06
CA SER A 4 -11.85 -13.25 14.64
C SER A 4 -10.88 -12.46 13.74
N PRO A 5 -11.01 -11.12 13.65
CA PRO A 5 -9.98 -10.25 13.06
C PRO A 5 -8.58 -10.53 13.60
N ASP A 6 -8.46 -10.88 14.89
CA ASP A 6 -7.19 -11.15 15.57
C ASP A 6 -6.41 -12.32 14.97
N GLU A 7 -7.08 -13.27 14.33
CA GLU A 7 -6.41 -14.39 13.68
C GLU A 7 -5.57 -13.94 12.47
N ILE A 8 -6.06 -12.97 11.69
CA ILE A 8 -5.31 -12.38 10.59
C ILE A 8 -4.16 -11.53 11.12
N LEU A 9 -4.43 -10.69 12.15
CA LEU A 9 -3.44 -9.80 12.76
C LEU A 9 -2.28 -10.58 13.40
N SER A 10 -2.59 -11.66 14.14
CA SER A 10 -1.57 -12.53 14.76
C SER A 10 -0.71 -13.24 13.72
N SER A 11 -1.33 -13.74 12.65
CA SER A 11 -0.60 -14.39 11.55
C SER A 11 0.29 -13.40 10.81
N LEU A 12 -0.16 -12.15 10.61
CA LEU A 12 0.66 -11.09 10.02
C LEU A 12 1.84 -10.70 10.91
N ALA A 13 1.61 -10.55 12.23
CA ALA A 13 2.66 -10.24 13.19
C ALA A 13 3.78 -11.29 13.18
N ALA A 14 3.43 -12.57 13.00
CA ALA A 14 4.41 -13.65 12.86
C ALA A 14 5.27 -13.50 11.59
N LEU A 15 4.71 -12.97 10.50
CA LEU A 15 5.45 -12.67 9.26
C LEU A 15 6.39 -11.47 9.39
N GLN A 16 5.95 -10.43 10.10
CA GLN A 16 6.75 -9.22 10.32
C GLN A 16 7.96 -9.50 11.22
N GLY A 17 7.89 -10.56 12.03
CA GLY A 17 8.93 -10.91 13.01
C GLY A 17 8.93 -9.99 14.23
N PRO A 18 9.80 -10.28 15.23
CA PRO A 18 9.91 -9.45 16.41
C PRO A 18 10.41 -8.05 16.06
N PRO A 19 10.00 -7.00 16.77
CA PRO A 19 10.55 -5.66 16.61
C PRO A 19 12.02 -5.67 17.06
N SER A 20 12.92 -6.09 16.17
CA SER A 20 14.35 -6.14 16.48
C SER A 20 14.94 -4.73 16.46
N THR A 21 15.71 -4.43 17.49
CA THR A 21 16.39 -3.14 17.68
C THR A 21 17.57 -2.93 16.71
N SER A 22 17.88 -3.89 15.82
CA SER A 22 19.11 -3.88 15.04
C SER A 22 19.07 -4.48 13.63
N SER A 23 17.97 -5.03 13.16
CA SER A 23 17.89 -5.47 11.76
C SER A 23 16.98 -4.52 10.98
N GLY A 24 17.61 -3.53 10.33
CA GLY A 24 17.01 -2.90 9.17
C GLY A 24 16.57 -4.01 8.20
N CYS A 25 15.42 -3.80 7.57
CA CYS A 25 14.96 -4.65 6.48
C CYS A 25 16.13 -4.97 5.55
N GLU A 26 16.27 -6.22 5.06
CA GLU A 26 17.30 -6.54 4.07
C GLU A 26 17.24 -5.53 2.94
N GLY A 27 18.31 -4.76 2.74
CA GLY A 27 18.36 -3.67 1.76
C GLY A 27 17.69 -2.35 2.16
N GLY A 28 17.29 -2.12 3.43
CA GLY A 28 16.70 -0.86 3.89
C GLY A 28 15.26 -0.61 3.43
N VAL A 29 14.57 -1.61 2.89
CA VAL A 29 13.17 -1.53 2.47
C VAL A 29 12.26 -2.02 3.60
N PRO A 30 11.19 -1.30 3.97
CA PRO A 30 10.21 -1.75 4.97
C PRO A 30 9.52 -3.06 4.60
N PHE A 31 8.98 -3.77 5.58
CA PHE A 31 8.04 -4.87 5.33
C PHE A 31 6.75 -4.31 4.72
N VAL A 32 6.40 -4.75 3.52
CA VAL A 32 5.24 -4.23 2.79
C VAL A 32 4.07 -5.21 2.85
N THR A 33 2.96 -4.76 3.42
CA THR A 33 1.67 -5.46 3.37
C THR A 33 0.75 -4.76 2.38
N VAL A 34 0.37 -5.43 1.32
CA VAL A 34 -0.67 -4.93 0.41
C VAL A 34 -2.03 -5.40 0.92
N THR A 35 -3.00 -4.47 1.01
CA THR A 35 -4.37 -4.82 1.38
C THR A 35 -5.39 -4.11 0.51
N TYR A 36 -6.46 -4.82 0.17
CA TYR A 36 -7.62 -4.25 -0.49
C TYR A 36 -8.85 -5.14 -0.30
N ALA A 37 -10.03 -4.54 -0.45
CA ALA A 37 -11.27 -5.26 -0.57
C ALA A 37 -11.72 -5.32 -2.02
N GLN A 38 -12.32 -6.44 -2.42
CA GLN A 38 -12.91 -6.63 -3.73
C GLN A 38 -14.23 -7.39 -3.63
N SER A 39 -15.07 -7.23 -4.64
CA SER A 39 -16.23 -8.10 -4.87
C SER A 39 -15.79 -9.48 -5.33
N ILE A 40 -16.73 -10.46 -5.35
CA ILE A 40 -16.45 -11.82 -5.80
C ILE A 40 -15.98 -11.89 -7.27
N ASP A 41 -16.38 -10.90 -8.10
CA ASP A 41 -15.93 -10.75 -9.49
C ASP A 41 -14.63 -9.93 -9.64
N GLY A 42 -13.95 -9.59 -8.52
CA GLY A 42 -12.66 -8.93 -8.50
C GLY A 42 -12.69 -7.40 -8.66
N SER A 43 -13.84 -6.77 -8.48
CA SER A 43 -13.99 -5.31 -8.59
C SER A 43 -13.72 -4.61 -7.27
N ILE A 44 -12.91 -3.55 -7.28
CA ILE A 44 -12.63 -2.70 -6.11
C ILE A 44 -13.49 -1.44 -6.07
N SER A 45 -14.12 -1.08 -7.18
CA SER A 45 -15.03 0.05 -7.31
C SER A 45 -15.88 -0.12 -8.56
N ALA A 46 -17.08 0.46 -8.58
CA ALA A 46 -17.94 0.47 -9.76
C ALA A 46 -17.37 1.37 -10.87
N ARG A 47 -16.83 2.54 -10.50
CA ARG A 47 -16.28 3.55 -11.41
C ARG A 47 -15.07 4.25 -10.77
N ARG A 48 -14.15 4.73 -11.61
CA ARG A 48 -13.01 5.52 -11.14
C ARG A 48 -13.49 6.77 -10.38
N GLY A 49 -12.90 7.03 -9.22
CA GLY A 49 -13.21 8.19 -8.38
C GLY A 49 -14.55 8.08 -7.64
N THR A 50 -15.17 6.92 -7.62
CA THR A 50 -16.39 6.68 -6.85
C THR A 50 -16.10 5.65 -5.75
N PRO A 51 -16.07 6.05 -4.47
CA PRO A 51 -15.89 5.12 -3.37
C PRO A 51 -16.99 4.06 -3.34
N LEU A 52 -16.61 2.83 -3.02
CA LEU A 52 -17.55 1.74 -2.82
C LEU A 52 -17.18 1.02 -1.51
N LEU A 53 -18.10 1.03 -0.55
CA LEU A 53 -17.94 0.26 0.68
C LEU A 53 -18.25 -1.21 0.38
N LEU A 54 -17.21 -2.03 0.32
CA LEU A 54 -17.31 -3.47 0.06
C LEU A 54 -17.29 -4.28 1.36
N SER A 55 -16.44 -3.87 2.31
CA SER A 55 -16.18 -4.64 3.53
C SER A 55 -17.28 -4.48 4.56
N CYS A 56 -17.66 -5.59 5.21
CA CYS A 56 -18.51 -5.58 6.40
C CYS A 56 -17.79 -4.94 7.61
N GLU A 57 -18.50 -4.72 8.71
CA GLU A 57 -17.97 -4.08 9.92
C GLU A 57 -16.77 -4.86 10.50
N ALA A 58 -16.84 -6.19 10.56
CA ALA A 58 -15.77 -7.02 11.09
C ALA A 58 -14.50 -6.91 10.26
N SER A 59 -14.61 -6.91 8.93
CA SER A 59 -13.48 -6.69 8.00
C SER A 59 -12.94 -5.27 8.09
N MET A 60 -13.78 -4.28 8.30
CA MET A 60 -13.35 -2.89 8.53
C MET A 60 -12.56 -2.77 9.85
N ARG A 61 -12.99 -3.42 10.93
CA ARG A 61 -12.23 -3.47 12.19
C ARG A 61 -10.88 -4.14 12.01
N MET A 62 -10.81 -5.26 11.26
CA MET A 62 -9.55 -5.90 10.90
C MET A 62 -8.63 -4.92 10.14
N THR A 63 -9.15 -4.22 9.13
CA THR A 63 -8.37 -3.21 8.37
C THR A 63 -7.81 -2.11 9.27
N HIS A 64 -8.59 -1.65 10.26
CA HIS A 64 -8.10 -0.69 11.24
C HIS A 64 -7.06 -1.31 12.20
N GLY A 65 -7.17 -2.59 12.53
CA GLY A 65 -6.14 -3.33 13.25
C GLY A 65 -4.82 -3.43 12.46
N LEU A 66 -4.92 -3.66 11.14
CA LEU A 66 -3.76 -3.62 10.24
C LEU A 66 -3.08 -2.24 10.25
N ARG A 67 -3.84 -1.14 10.29
CA ARG A 67 -3.28 0.22 10.40
C ARG A 67 -2.49 0.42 11.68
N VAL A 68 -2.99 -0.10 12.81
CA VAL A 68 -2.26 -0.06 14.09
C VAL A 68 -0.98 -0.91 14.05
N ALA A 69 -1.01 -2.05 13.34
CA ALA A 69 0.10 -2.98 13.24
C ALA A 69 1.25 -2.50 12.33
N HIS A 70 1.08 -1.39 11.62
CA HIS A 70 2.09 -0.84 10.71
C HIS A 70 2.59 0.53 11.15
N ASP A 71 3.85 0.83 10.83
CA ASP A 71 4.43 2.16 11.07
C ASP A 71 3.86 3.21 10.12
N ALA A 72 3.54 2.83 8.88
CA ALA A 72 3.00 3.73 7.87
C ALA A 72 1.89 3.10 7.04
N ILE A 73 1.03 3.97 6.49
CA ILE A 73 -0.02 3.64 5.53
C ILE A 73 0.22 4.40 4.23
N LEU A 74 0.31 3.69 3.11
CA LEU A 74 0.62 4.24 1.80
C LEU A 74 -0.57 4.15 0.86
N VAL A 75 -0.92 5.28 0.26
CA VAL A 75 -1.97 5.38 -0.77
C VAL A 75 -1.47 6.18 -1.97
N GLY A 76 -2.12 6.02 -3.11
CA GLY A 76 -1.90 6.88 -4.28
C GLY A 76 -2.66 8.18 -4.22
N ILE A 77 -2.19 9.21 -4.93
CA ILE A 77 -2.88 10.50 -5.05
C ILE A 77 -4.32 10.35 -5.56
N GLY A 78 -4.59 9.36 -6.39
CA GLY A 78 -5.95 9.07 -6.85
C GLY A 78 -6.93 8.79 -5.72
N THR A 79 -6.50 8.08 -4.67
CA THR A 79 -7.29 7.81 -3.46
C THR A 79 -7.55 9.09 -2.67
N ILE A 80 -6.56 9.97 -2.53
CA ILE A 80 -6.74 11.26 -1.84
C ILE A 80 -7.77 12.13 -2.59
N LEU A 81 -7.68 12.18 -3.92
CA LEU A 81 -8.57 13.00 -4.75
C LEU A 81 -10.00 12.45 -4.79
N ALA A 82 -10.18 11.12 -4.72
CA ALA A 82 -11.49 10.49 -4.79
C ALA A 82 -12.20 10.46 -3.43
N ASP A 83 -11.49 10.07 -2.37
CA ASP A 83 -12.10 9.66 -1.11
C ASP A 83 -11.80 10.63 0.04
N ASN A 84 -10.80 11.50 -0.11
CA ASN A 84 -10.30 12.40 0.94
C ASN A 84 -10.22 11.69 2.32
N PRO A 85 -9.47 10.57 2.42
CA PRO A 85 -9.47 9.74 3.61
C PRO A 85 -8.64 10.36 4.74
N SER A 86 -9.01 10.05 6.00
CA SER A 86 -8.21 10.44 7.18
C SER A 86 -7.05 9.48 7.47
N LEU A 87 -7.06 8.26 6.93
CA LEU A 87 -6.04 7.21 7.11
C LEU A 87 -5.75 6.88 8.59
N THR A 88 -6.73 7.03 9.46
CA THR A 88 -6.63 6.80 10.90
C THR A 88 -7.12 5.40 11.31
N ALA A 89 -6.72 4.95 12.51
CA ALA A 89 -7.11 3.67 13.10
C ALA A 89 -8.29 3.83 14.10
N ARG A 90 -9.35 4.52 13.71
CA ARG A 90 -10.47 4.95 14.60
C ARG A 90 -11.42 3.84 15.09
N LEU A 91 -11.41 2.64 14.50
CA LEU A 91 -12.31 1.54 14.88
C LEU A 91 -11.70 0.56 15.90
N VAL A 92 -10.45 0.77 16.25
CA VAL A 92 -9.70 -0.01 17.25
C VAL A 92 -8.79 0.92 18.04
N GLU A 93 -8.40 0.50 19.22
CA GLU A 93 -7.40 1.22 20.02
C GLU A 93 -6.00 1.04 19.43
N GLY A 94 -5.20 2.11 19.47
CA GLY A 94 -3.83 2.08 19.01
C GLY A 94 -3.39 3.39 18.33
N ARG A 95 -2.11 3.44 17.96
CA ARG A 95 -1.55 4.62 17.29
C ARG A 95 -2.00 4.69 15.84
N ASN A 96 -2.16 5.89 15.33
CA ASN A 96 -2.33 6.10 13.90
C ASN A 96 -0.99 5.84 13.16
N PRO A 97 -1.01 5.16 12.01
CA PRO A 97 0.17 5.02 11.16
C PRO A 97 0.55 6.36 10.52
N GLN A 98 1.80 6.51 10.10
CA GLN A 98 2.28 7.64 9.31
C GLN A 98 1.66 7.59 7.90
N PRO A 99 0.82 8.57 7.48
CA PRO A 99 0.31 8.61 6.12
C PRO A 99 1.44 8.87 5.10
N VAL A 100 1.43 8.12 4.01
CA VAL A 100 2.33 8.29 2.86
C VAL A 100 1.49 8.38 1.59
N VAL A 101 1.71 9.43 0.81
CA VAL A 101 1.00 9.67 -0.45
C VAL A 101 1.98 9.57 -1.62
N ILE A 102 1.72 8.66 -2.55
CA ILE A 102 2.46 8.60 -3.82
C ILE A 102 1.83 9.59 -4.79
N ASP A 103 2.50 10.71 -5.02
CA ASP A 103 2.00 11.85 -5.78
C ASP A 103 3.11 12.47 -6.65
N ALA A 104 3.29 11.92 -7.84
CA ALA A 104 4.39 12.28 -8.73
C ALA A 104 4.49 13.80 -9.00
N ASP A 105 3.35 14.48 -9.07
CA ASP A 105 3.25 15.86 -9.54
C ASP A 105 2.80 16.84 -8.44
N LEU A 106 2.80 16.41 -7.18
CA LEU A 106 2.41 17.22 -6.02
C LEU A 106 0.98 17.80 -6.15
N ARG A 107 0.03 16.95 -6.57
CA ARG A 107 -1.39 17.30 -6.76
C ARG A 107 -2.22 17.22 -5.49
N THR A 108 -1.62 16.79 -4.37
CA THR A 108 -2.30 16.68 -3.07
C THR A 108 -2.94 18.02 -2.70
N PRO A 109 -4.28 18.08 -2.51
CA PRO A 109 -4.96 19.33 -2.19
C PRO A 109 -4.58 19.80 -0.80
N LEU A 110 -4.30 21.11 -0.63
CA LEU A 110 -3.98 21.68 0.68
C LEU A 110 -5.16 21.58 1.67
N GLY A 111 -6.40 21.54 1.17
CA GLY A 111 -7.60 21.34 1.98
C GLY A 111 -7.98 19.88 2.23
N CYS A 112 -7.14 18.91 1.87
CA CYS A 112 -7.43 17.51 2.19
C CYS A 112 -7.33 17.25 3.70
N LYS A 113 -8.05 16.24 4.21
CA LYS A 113 -8.09 15.93 5.65
C LYS A 113 -6.70 15.71 6.25
N LEU A 114 -5.77 15.10 5.52
CA LEU A 114 -4.41 14.87 6.01
C LEU A 114 -3.62 16.15 6.33
N LEU A 115 -4.00 17.29 5.74
CA LEU A 115 -3.36 18.59 5.96
C LEU A 115 -4.21 19.56 6.76
N ALA A 116 -5.55 19.48 6.64
CA ALA A 116 -6.46 20.43 7.24
C ALA A 116 -7.04 19.97 8.59
N ASP A 117 -7.03 18.67 8.88
CA ASP A 117 -7.58 18.09 10.12
C ASP A 117 -6.44 17.80 11.11
N ASP A 118 -6.46 18.45 12.28
CA ASP A 118 -5.43 18.27 13.32
C ASP A 118 -5.48 16.88 14.00
N ALA A 119 -6.57 16.14 13.84
CA ALA A 119 -6.64 14.74 14.26
C ALA A 119 -5.83 13.79 13.35
N CYS A 120 -5.42 14.24 12.17
CA CYS A 120 -4.63 13.47 11.23
C CYS A 120 -3.13 13.70 11.44
N VAL A 121 -2.34 12.63 11.31
CA VAL A 121 -0.88 12.75 11.21
C VAL A 121 -0.53 13.42 9.88
N ARG A 122 0.35 14.42 9.88
CA ARG A 122 0.78 15.12 8.65
C ARG A 122 1.48 14.15 7.70
N PRO A 123 1.18 14.18 6.39
CA PRO A 123 1.61 13.16 5.47
C PRO A 123 3.08 13.33 5.02
N ILE A 124 3.69 12.21 4.64
CA ILE A 124 4.85 12.18 3.77
C ILE A 124 4.32 12.09 2.34
N VAL A 125 4.73 13.00 1.47
CA VAL A 125 4.37 13.02 0.05
C VAL A 125 5.60 12.61 -0.76
N CYS A 126 5.53 11.44 -1.40
CA CYS A 126 6.57 10.96 -2.31
C CYS A 126 6.29 11.49 -3.70
N ALA A 127 7.21 12.29 -4.24
CA ALA A 127 7.09 12.94 -5.53
C ALA A 127 8.28 12.64 -6.43
N ARG A 128 8.12 12.76 -7.74
CA ARG A 128 9.27 12.74 -8.67
C ARG A 128 9.98 14.09 -8.64
N ALA A 129 11.30 14.10 -8.75
CA ALA A 129 12.02 15.34 -8.99
C ALA A 129 11.79 15.83 -10.44
N PRO A 130 11.52 17.12 -10.67
CA PRO A 130 11.39 17.65 -12.03
C PRO A 130 12.72 17.55 -12.78
N ALA A 131 12.68 17.61 -14.12
CA ALA A 131 13.89 17.79 -14.90
C ALA A 131 14.60 19.11 -14.52
N ALA A 132 15.92 19.18 -14.68
CA ALA A 132 16.71 20.33 -14.21
C ALA A 132 16.33 21.64 -14.91
N ASP A 133 15.91 21.56 -16.16
CA ASP A 133 15.62 22.70 -17.03
C ASP A 133 14.19 22.58 -17.61
N GLY A 134 13.26 23.46 -17.18
CA GLY A 134 11.91 23.52 -17.74
C GLY A 134 10.96 24.40 -16.94
N ASP A 135 9.92 24.93 -17.62
CA ASP A 135 8.85 25.75 -17.02
C ASP A 135 8.11 25.02 -15.88
N ASP A 136 8.08 23.68 -15.92
CA ASP A 136 7.46 22.84 -14.90
C ASP A 136 8.18 22.86 -13.54
N SER A 137 9.49 23.21 -13.52
CA SER A 137 10.27 23.18 -12.27
C SER A 137 9.83 24.26 -11.29
N SER A 138 9.50 25.47 -11.77
CA SER A 138 9.03 26.58 -10.91
C SER A 138 7.67 26.30 -10.28
N ALA A 139 6.72 25.77 -11.07
CA ALA A 139 5.40 25.40 -10.58
C ALA A 139 5.48 24.22 -9.60
N TRP A 140 6.33 23.24 -9.85
CA TRP A 140 6.58 22.12 -8.96
C TRP A 140 7.17 22.60 -7.62
N LEU A 141 8.17 23.48 -7.64
CA LEU A 141 8.77 24.08 -6.44
C LEU A 141 7.76 24.90 -5.64
N ALA A 142 6.86 25.63 -6.31
CA ALA A 142 5.79 26.38 -5.64
C ALA A 142 4.81 25.42 -4.92
N ARG A 143 4.39 24.35 -5.58
CA ARG A 143 3.52 23.31 -4.97
C ARG A 143 4.21 22.62 -3.79
N ARG A 144 5.49 22.28 -3.91
CA ARG A 144 6.29 21.71 -2.83
C ARG A 144 6.28 22.61 -1.61
N ARG A 145 6.63 23.89 -1.78
CA ARG A 145 6.65 24.88 -0.69
C ARG A 145 5.29 25.01 -0.02
N ALA A 146 4.21 25.00 -0.79
CA ALA A 146 2.86 25.09 -0.26
C ALA A 146 2.49 23.85 0.59
N LEU A 147 2.85 22.65 0.16
CA LEU A 147 2.63 21.40 0.91
C LEU A 147 3.48 21.37 2.19
N GLU A 148 4.75 21.76 2.11
CA GLU A 148 5.65 21.82 3.26
C GLU A 148 5.19 22.89 4.27
N ALA A 149 4.70 24.04 3.81
CA ALA A 149 4.10 25.06 4.66
C ALA A 149 2.80 24.59 5.36
N ALA A 150 2.05 23.68 4.73
CA ALA A 150 0.89 23.02 5.32
C ALA A 150 1.26 21.84 6.25
N GLY A 151 2.56 21.58 6.46
CA GLY A 151 3.05 20.57 7.38
C GLY A 151 3.38 19.21 6.75
N ALA A 152 3.26 19.04 5.43
CA ALA A 152 3.70 17.81 4.78
C ALA A 152 5.24 17.71 4.72
N THR A 153 5.75 16.48 4.67
CA THR A 153 7.15 16.21 4.31
C THR A 153 7.19 15.73 2.87
N VAL A 154 7.91 16.44 1.98
CA VAL A 154 8.03 16.04 0.57
C VAL A 154 9.34 15.29 0.35
N LEU A 155 9.25 14.06 -0.20
CA LEU A 155 10.38 13.22 -0.58
C LEU A 155 10.48 13.12 -2.10
N GLU A 156 11.65 13.45 -2.64
CA GLU A 156 11.96 13.23 -4.05
C GLU A 156 12.41 11.78 -4.25
N CYS A 157 11.69 11.04 -5.10
CA CYS A 157 11.90 9.61 -5.33
C CYS A 157 12.24 9.34 -6.79
N GLY A 158 13.29 8.54 -7.02
CA GLY A 158 13.76 8.17 -8.33
C GLY A 158 14.67 9.21 -9.02
N ALA A 159 15.01 8.92 -10.26
CA ALA A 159 15.88 9.81 -11.05
C ALA A 159 15.15 11.10 -11.45
N ARG A 160 15.91 12.20 -11.55
CA ARG A 160 15.38 13.49 -12.06
C ARG A 160 14.85 13.32 -13.48
N GLY A 161 13.69 13.93 -13.74
CA GLY A 161 13.02 13.86 -15.03
C GLY A 161 12.31 12.54 -15.32
N ALA A 162 12.26 11.62 -14.36
CA ALA A 162 11.46 10.40 -14.50
C ALA A 162 9.97 10.75 -14.64
N THR A 163 9.25 10.00 -15.46
CA THR A 163 7.80 10.18 -15.67
C THR A 163 6.95 9.56 -14.58
N ARG A 164 7.52 8.62 -13.80
CA ARG A 164 6.86 7.89 -12.70
C ARG A 164 7.75 7.89 -11.47
N ILE A 165 7.14 7.72 -10.30
CA ILE A 165 7.87 7.47 -9.05
C ILE A 165 8.42 6.05 -9.07
N ASP A 166 9.67 5.92 -8.69
CA ASP A 166 10.25 4.62 -8.34
C ASP A 166 9.76 4.23 -6.93
N LEU A 167 8.83 3.26 -6.87
CA LEU A 167 8.27 2.80 -5.60
C LEU A 167 9.32 2.15 -4.71
N ARG A 168 10.33 1.49 -5.28
CA ARG A 168 11.41 0.88 -4.49
C ARG A 168 12.26 1.94 -3.82
N ASP A 169 12.56 3.01 -4.54
CA ASP A 169 13.30 4.15 -3.98
C ASP A 169 12.47 4.87 -2.90
N ALA A 170 11.17 5.09 -3.14
CA ALA A 170 10.27 5.65 -2.13
C ALA A 170 10.29 4.80 -0.84
N LEU A 171 10.18 3.48 -0.95
CA LEU A 171 10.22 2.58 0.20
C LEU A 171 11.59 2.62 0.92
N ARG A 172 12.71 2.70 0.20
CA ARG A 172 14.04 2.87 0.82
C ARG A 172 14.15 4.18 1.59
N LEU A 173 13.65 5.27 1.03
CA LEU A 173 13.63 6.58 1.70
C LEU A 173 12.76 6.57 2.95
N LEU A 174 11.67 5.81 2.97
CA LEU A 174 10.86 5.58 4.16
C LEU A 174 11.61 4.74 5.20
N GLY A 175 12.27 3.67 4.76
CA GLY A 175 13.11 2.83 5.63
C GLY A 175 14.25 3.62 6.29
N ALA A 176 14.91 4.48 5.54
CA ALA A 176 15.95 5.38 6.04
C ALA A 176 15.44 6.38 7.11
N ARG A 177 14.13 6.60 7.20
CA ARG A 177 13.45 7.38 8.23
C ARG A 177 12.94 6.56 9.42
N GLY A 178 13.32 5.30 9.51
CA GLY A 178 12.94 4.41 10.60
C GLY A 178 11.56 3.77 10.44
N ILE A 179 10.91 3.89 9.30
CA ILE A 179 9.66 3.18 8.98
C ILE A 179 10.03 1.74 8.64
N ARG A 180 9.60 0.78 9.46
CA ARG A 180 9.94 -0.64 9.33
C ARG A 180 8.86 -1.44 8.64
N SER A 181 7.61 -0.96 8.69
CA SER A 181 6.47 -1.64 8.08
C SER A 181 5.54 -0.63 7.41
N VAL A 182 5.07 -0.98 6.20
CA VAL A 182 4.17 -0.15 5.40
C VAL A 182 2.97 -0.97 4.97
N MET A 183 1.79 -0.51 5.34
CA MET A 183 0.53 -1.01 4.82
C MET A 183 0.17 -0.22 3.56
N VAL A 184 -0.06 -0.89 2.45
CA VAL A 184 -0.50 -0.28 1.19
C VAL A 184 -1.99 -0.50 1.02
N GLU A 185 -2.76 0.57 1.14
CA GLU A 185 -4.22 0.56 0.92
C GLU A 185 -4.58 1.12 -0.46
N GLY A 186 -4.19 0.43 -1.50
CA GLY A 186 -4.79 0.65 -2.79
C GLY A 186 -4.36 1.88 -3.59
N GLY A 187 -5.22 2.15 -4.56
CA GLY A 187 -4.96 2.78 -5.82
C GLY A 187 -4.53 1.71 -6.82
N ALA A 188 -5.38 1.36 -7.79
CA ALA A 188 -5.11 0.28 -8.76
C ALA A 188 -3.71 0.39 -9.40
N ALA A 189 -3.22 1.61 -9.64
CA ALA A 189 -1.88 1.83 -10.20
C ALA A 189 -0.75 1.35 -9.26
N ILE A 190 -0.89 1.57 -7.94
CA ILE A 190 0.12 1.12 -6.95
C ILE A 190 0.03 -0.39 -6.79
N LEU A 191 -1.19 -0.94 -6.69
CA LEU A 191 -1.41 -2.39 -6.61
C LEU A 191 -0.81 -3.10 -7.83
N THR A 192 -1.06 -2.59 -9.04
CA THR A 192 -0.47 -3.10 -10.28
C THR A 192 1.05 -3.04 -10.24
N SER A 193 1.63 -1.91 -9.80
CA SER A 193 3.09 -1.75 -9.73
C SER A 193 3.73 -2.72 -8.74
N LEU A 194 3.16 -2.89 -7.55
CA LEU A 194 3.67 -3.83 -6.53
C LEU A 194 3.49 -5.31 -6.93
N SER A 195 2.54 -5.59 -7.81
CA SER A 195 2.30 -6.95 -8.32
C SER A 195 3.26 -7.35 -9.44
N GLN A 196 4.08 -6.42 -9.96
CA GLN A 196 5.07 -6.71 -11.00
C GLN A 196 6.15 -7.67 -10.49
N PRO A 197 6.70 -8.56 -11.35
CA PRO A 197 7.78 -9.48 -10.96
C PRO A 197 8.98 -8.78 -10.32
N ALA A 198 9.32 -7.58 -10.78
CA ALA A 198 10.43 -6.77 -10.27
C ALA A 198 10.22 -6.30 -8.81
N MET A 199 8.99 -6.36 -8.27
CA MET A 199 8.66 -5.94 -6.91
C MET A 199 8.36 -7.11 -5.97
N ARG A 200 8.57 -8.35 -6.42
CA ARG A 200 8.22 -9.55 -5.68
C ARG A 200 8.99 -9.70 -4.35
N ASP A 201 10.24 -9.30 -4.33
CA ASP A 201 11.11 -9.30 -3.15
C ASP A 201 10.75 -8.21 -2.13
N VAL A 202 10.02 -7.19 -2.55
CA VAL A 202 9.53 -6.09 -1.71
C VAL A 202 8.25 -6.47 -0.98
N LEU A 203 7.36 -7.25 -1.63
CA LEU A 203 6.10 -7.67 -1.04
C LEU A 203 6.33 -8.69 0.09
N GLY A 204 5.94 -8.34 1.31
CA GLY A 204 6.00 -9.20 2.49
C GLY A 204 4.72 -10.01 2.69
N ALA A 205 3.56 -9.37 2.56
CA ALA A 205 2.25 -9.98 2.75
C ALA A 205 1.18 -9.34 1.85
N LEU A 206 0.12 -10.11 1.61
CA LEU A 206 -1.10 -9.67 0.94
C LEU A 206 -2.30 -10.05 1.79
N VAL A 207 -3.15 -9.08 2.11
CA VAL A 207 -4.44 -9.30 2.79
C VAL A 207 -5.56 -8.87 1.84
N VAL A 208 -6.39 -9.82 1.41
CA VAL A 208 -7.50 -9.54 0.51
C VAL A 208 -8.82 -9.90 1.19
N THR A 209 -9.72 -8.93 1.22
CA THR A 209 -11.11 -9.11 1.63
C THR A 209 -11.97 -9.30 0.38
N VAL A 210 -12.73 -10.37 0.34
CA VAL A 210 -13.67 -10.67 -0.75
C VAL A 210 -15.09 -10.56 -0.22
N ALA A 211 -15.81 -9.53 -0.66
CA ALA A 211 -17.22 -9.34 -0.35
C ALA A 211 -18.08 -10.20 -1.28
N PRO A 212 -19.15 -10.85 -0.78
CA PRO A 212 -19.99 -11.77 -1.56
C PRO A 212 -21.00 -11.02 -2.45
N ILE A 213 -20.52 -10.04 -3.23
CA ILE A 213 -21.34 -9.24 -4.15
C ILE A 213 -20.70 -9.18 -5.54
N PHE A 214 -21.52 -8.91 -6.56
CA PHE A 214 -21.08 -8.63 -7.91
C PHE A 214 -21.15 -7.13 -8.18
N VAL A 215 -20.11 -6.55 -8.78
CA VAL A 215 -20.02 -5.12 -9.09
C VAL A 215 -19.82 -4.87 -10.59
N GLY A 216 -19.00 -5.68 -11.28
CA GLY A 216 -18.71 -5.52 -12.72
C GLY A 216 -17.92 -4.25 -13.05
N GLY A 217 -17.10 -3.76 -12.10
CA GLY A 217 -16.41 -2.48 -12.20
C GLY A 217 -14.90 -2.57 -12.41
N LEU A 218 -14.16 -1.67 -11.76
CA LEU A 218 -12.70 -1.57 -11.84
C LEU A 218 -12.03 -2.66 -11.00
N ARG A 219 -11.01 -3.31 -11.54
CA ARG A 219 -10.23 -4.34 -10.87
C ARG A 219 -9.04 -3.74 -10.08
N ALA A 220 -8.63 -4.47 -9.05
CA ALA A 220 -7.45 -4.12 -8.25
C ALA A 220 -6.18 -4.03 -9.11
N ILE A 221 -6.00 -4.98 -10.03
CA ILE A 221 -4.91 -5.02 -11.00
C ILE A 221 -5.53 -4.77 -12.37
N GLY A 222 -5.27 -3.58 -12.91
CA GLY A 222 -5.87 -3.09 -14.15
C GLY A 222 -5.15 -3.53 -15.43
N GLU A 223 -3.98 -4.15 -15.30
CA GLU A 223 -3.14 -4.54 -16.43
C GLU A 223 -2.80 -6.03 -16.35
N LEU A 224 -2.56 -6.66 -17.51
CA LEU A 224 -2.04 -8.01 -17.56
C LEU A 224 -0.60 -8.02 -17.00
N LEU A 225 -0.38 -8.82 -15.97
CA LEU A 225 0.95 -8.98 -15.40
C LEU A 225 1.80 -9.86 -16.33
N PRO A 226 3.09 -9.52 -16.52
CA PRO A 226 3.97 -10.40 -17.28
C PRO A 226 4.12 -11.74 -16.54
N PRO A 227 4.24 -12.86 -17.27
CA PRO A 227 4.47 -14.16 -16.67
C PRO A 227 5.79 -14.17 -15.90
N ALA A 228 5.83 -14.96 -14.84
CA ALA A 228 7.05 -15.21 -14.10
C ALA A 228 7.91 -16.21 -14.89
N HIS A 229 9.13 -15.84 -15.20
CA HIS A 229 10.11 -16.75 -15.79
C HIS A 229 10.78 -17.55 -14.66
N ASP A 230 10.23 -18.70 -14.34
CA ASP A 230 10.78 -19.67 -13.37
C ASP A 230 11.45 -20.87 -14.02
N GLY A 231 11.78 -20.79 -15.29
CA GLY A 231 12.56 -21.80 -16.03
C GLY A 231 11.79 -23.07 -16.41
N ALA A 232 10.52 -23.19 -16.03
CA ALA A 232 9.69 -24.32 -16.43
C ALA A 232 9.00 -24.05 -17.79
N ALA A 233 8.84 -25.09 -18.60
CA ALA A 233 8.13 -24.98 -19.88
C ALA A 233 6.65 -24.63 -19.65
N GLY A 234 6.31 -23.37 -19.80
CA GLY A 234 4.94 -22.85 -19.67
C GLY A 234 4.89 -21.43 -19.12
N THR A 235 3.81 -20.72 -19.44
CA THR A 235 3.53 -19.39 -18.91
C THR A 235 3.01 -19.52 -17.49
N SER A 236 3.83 -19.28 -16.48
CA SER A 236 3.38 -19.31 -15.09
C SER A 236 3.32 -17.91 -14.49
N TYR A 237 2.25 -17.62 -13.74
CA TYR A 237 2.12 -16.42 -12.94
C TYR A 237 2.66 -16.65 -11.53
N ALA A 238 3.04 -15.54 -10.87
CA ALA A 238 3.53 -15.60 -9.50
C ALA A 238 2.52 -16.27 -8.56
N LYS A 239 2.93 -17.37 -7.92
CA LYS A 239 2.12 -18.03 -6.90
C LYS A 239 2.32 -17.40 -5.55
N LEU A 240 1.24 -17.34 -4.79
CA LEU A 240 1.22 -16.94 -3.38
C LEU A 240 0.94 -18.20 -2.54
N ASP A 241 1.52 -18.24 -1.36
CA ASP A 241 1.17 -19.22 -0.35
C ASP A 241 0.09 -18.60 0.54
N VAL A 242 -1.10 -19.19 0.57
CA VAL A 242 -2.18 -18.79 1.46
C VAL A 242 -1.83 -19.29 2.86
N LEU A 243 -1.65 -18.37 3.79
CA LEU A 243 -1.22 -18.64 5.16
C LEU A 243 -2.40 -18.71 6.13
N LYS A 244 -3.42 -17.89 5.88
CA LYS A 244 -4.65 -17.86 6.70
C LYS A 244 -5.85 -17.56 5.82
N LEU A 245 -6.96 -18.23 6.14
CA LEU A 245 -8.28 -17.95 5.63
C LEU A 245 -9.21 -17.67 6.81
N ALA A 246 -9.99 -16.61 6.75
CA ALA A 246 -10.94 -16.22 7.79
C ALA A 246 -12.29 -15.81 7.18
N LEU A 247 -13.38 -16.13 7.85
CA LEU A 247 -14.71 -15.63 7.54
C LEU A 247 -15.05 -14.55 8.58
N LEU A 248 -15.10 -13.29 8.13
CA LEU A 248 -15.38 -12.12 8.97
C LEU A 248 -16.76 -11.54 8.57
N GLY A 249 -17.79 -11.82 9.38
CA GLY A 249 -19.16 -11.55 8.95
C GLY A 249 -19.48 -12.33 7.67
N ASP A 250 -19.87 -11.61 6.61
CA ASP A 250 -20.16 -12.20 5.30
C ASP A 250 -18.93 -12.22 4.37
N ASP A 251 -17.83 -11.56 4.76
CA ASP A 251 -16.64 -11.45 3.93
C ASP A 251 -15.69 -12.64 4.13
N ILE A 252 -15.04 -13.05 3.04
CA ILE A 252 -13.89 -13.97 3.09
C ILE A 252 -12.63 -13.15 3.07
N VAL A 253 -11.76 -13.34 4.07
CA VAL A 253 -10.45 -12.69 4.13
C VAL A 253 -9.35 -13.74 4.05
N PHE A 254 -8.37 -13.50 3.21
CA PHE A 254 -7.18 -14.34 3.21
C PHE A 254 -5.90 -13.50 3.33
N LEU A 255 -4.97 -14.03 4.12
CA LEU A 255 -3.60 -13.58 4.23
C LEU A 255 -2.74 -14.53 3.41
N ALA A 256 -1.94 -13.98 2.51
CA ALA A 256 -1.01 -14.70 1.68
C ALA A 256 0.36 -14.03 1.67
N ALA A 257 1.40 -14.78 1.34
CA ALA A 257 2.75 -14.25 1.12
C ALA A 257 3.29 -14.73 -0.24
N PRO A 258 4.20 -13.98 -0.89
CA PRO A 258 4.86 -14.44 -2.08
C PRO A 258 5.60 -15.76 -1.82
N ARG A 259 5.36 -16.76 -2.67
CA ARG A 259 6.15 -17.98 -2.61
C ARG A 259 7.60 -17.65 -2.92
N ARG A 260 8.46 -17.70 -1.93
CA ARG A 260 9.91 -17.56 -2.14
C ARG A 260 10.42 -18.86 -2.75
N ALA A 261 11.14 -18.77 -3.85
CA ALA A 261 11.88 -19.92 -4.35
C ALA A 261 12.80 -20.42 -3.20
N LEU A 262 12.72 -21.71 -2.87
CA LEU A 262 13.67 -22.31 -1.94
C LEU A 262 15.07 -21.96 -2.46
N ARG A 263 15.81 -21.17 -1.71
CA ARG A 263 17.24 -21.00 -2.01
C ARG A 263 17.80 -22.42 -1.92
N SER A 264 18.19 -22.99 -3.05
CA SER A 264 18.98 -24.22 -3.04
C SER A 264 20.18 -23.92 -2.14
N SER A 265 20.22 -24.54 -0.97
CA SER A 265 21.43 -24.64 -0.18
C SER A 265 22.42 -25.41 -1.05
N ALA A 266 23.25 -24.66 -1.79
CA ALA A 266 24.43 -25.24 -2.39
C ALA A 266 25.32 -25.65 -1.23
N SER A 267 25.40 -26.94 -1.02
CA SER A 267 26.38 -27.65 -0.20
C SER A 267 27.80 -27.38 -0.68
#